data_4fd81ccdd5901616c117ed3f41736d28
#
_entry.id   4fd81ccdd5901616c117ed3f41736d28
#
_cell.length_a   1.000
_cell.length_b   1.000
_cell.length_c   1.000
_cell.angle_alpha   90.00
_cell.angle_beta   90.00
_cell.angle_gamma   90.00
#
_symmetry.space_group_name_H-M   'P 1'
#
loop_
_entity.id
_entity.type
_entity.pdbx_description
1 polymer ?
#
loop_
_entity_poly.entity_id
_entity_poly.type
_entity_poly.pdbx_seq_one_letter_code
_entity_poly.pdbx_strand_id
1 'polypeptide(L)'
;MNIYRLAVLSDNYVFVLHDPIKNIAAVVDPAIAEPVLAKVEELGANLVAIFNTHHHGDHVGGNSAIVKKFPEAIVYGGEKDRDRIPHQQIFLQAGDQVNFGDRQAQVFFVPGHTYAHIAYYFPPTEQQGGELFCGDTLFAGGCGRLFEGTPTEMLHSLDQFRQLPDATRVWCAHEYT
;
A
#
# COMPACT_ATOMS: atom_id res chain seq x y z
N MET A 1 -7.54 -4.91 13.04
CA MET A 1 -6.27 -4.80 12.27
C MET A 1 -5.42 -3.72 12.89
N ASN A 2 -4.17 -4.03 13.26
CA ASN A 2 -3.18 -3.06 13.73
C ASN A 2 -2.32 -2.60 12.56
N ILE A 3 -1.89 -1.33 12.57
CA ILE A 3 -1.03 -0.76 11.51
C ILE A 3 0.22 -0.21 12.18
N TYR A 4 1.39 -0.66 11.73
CA TYR A 4 2.70 -0.21 12.19
C TYR A 4 3.38 0.55 11.05
N ARG A 5 3.69 1.82 11.27
CA ARG A 5 4.44 2.67 10.37
C ARG A 5 5.92 2.53 10.66
N LEU A 6 6.69 2.14 9.66
CA LEU A 6 8.15 2.03 9.71
C LEU A 6 8.75 3.16 8.86
N ALA A 7 9.56 4.00 9.47
CA ALA A 7 10.35 4.98 8.74
C ALA A 7 11.59 4.29 8.17
N VAL A 8 11.79 4.39 6.87
CA VAL A 8 12.89 3.74 6.15
C VAL A 8 13.49 4.69 5.11
N LEU A 9 14.67 4.38 4.61
CA LEU A 9 15.41 5.25 3.69
C LEU A 9 15.54 6.68 4.25
N SER A 10 15.38 7.71 3.39
CA SER A 10 15.47 9.12 3.82
C SER A 10 14.16 9.66 4.37
N ASP A 11 13.05 9.31 3.73
CA ASP A 11 11.72 9.86 4.01
C ASP A 11 10.55 8.89 3.72
N ASN A 12 10.83 7.63 3.34
CA ASN A 12 9.79 6.66 3.04
C ASN A 12 9.13 6.10 4.31
N TYR A 13 7.85 5.80 4.18
CA TYR A 13 7.09 5.00 5.13
C TYR A 13 6.67 3.67 4.52
N VAL A 14 6.93 2.60 5.26
CA VAL A 14 6.42 1.25 4.99
C VAL A 14 5.37 0.92 6.05
N PHE A 15 4.28 0.27 5.68
CA PHE A 15 3.22 -0.06 6.63
C PHE A 15 3.08 -1.56 6.78
N VAL A 16 3.26 -2.06 8.01
CA VAL A 16 2.97 -3.46 8.35
C VAL A 16 1.57 -3.53 8.94
N LEU A 17 0.71 -4.27 8.29
CA LEU A 17 -0.64 -4.59 8.75
C LEU A 17 -0.59 -5.89 9.54
N HIS A 18 -1.24 -5.95 10.71
CA HIS A 18 -1.26 -7.15 11.54
C HIS A 18 -2.68 -7.47 12.00
N ASP A 19 -3.11 -8.69 11.74
CA ASP A 19 -4.30 -9.27 12.35
C ASP A 19 -3.84 -10.19 13.51
N PRO A 20 -3.98 -9.74 14.77
CA PRO A 20 -3.51 -10.52 15.92
C PRO A 20 -4.37 -11.75 16.22
N ILE A 21 -5.60 -11.82 15.70
CA ILE A 21 -6.50 -12.97 15.91
C ILE A 21 -6.07 -14.13 15.01
N LYS A 22 -5.79 -13.85 13.75
CA LYS A 22 -5.33 -14.85 12.78
C LYS A 22 -3.82 -15.03 12.78
N ASN A 23 -3.10 -14.18 13.51
CA ASN A 23 -1.63 -14.12 13.58
C ASN A 23 -0.96 -14.01 12.20
N ILE A 24 -1.53 -13.15 11.34
CA ILE A 24 -1.02 -12.88 10.00
C ILE A 24 -0.61 -11.43 9.85
N ALA A 25 0.36 -11.19 8.97
CA ALA A 25 0.80 -9.86 8.58
C ALA A 25 0.70 -9.65 7.07
N ALA A 26 0.56 -8.40 6.67
CA ALA A 26 0.78 -7.93 5.31
C ALA A 26 1.65 -6.67 5.35
N VAL A 27 2.24 -6.31 4.23
CA VAL A 27 3.03 -5.08 4.12
C VAL A 27 2.58 -4.28 2.92
N VAL A 28 2.54 -2.95 3.07
CA VAL A 28 2.29 -2.00 1.98
C VAL A 28 3.61 -1.32 1.63
N ASP A 29 3.95 -1.35 0.34
CA ASP A 29 5.11 -0.68 -0.28
C ASP A 29 6.44 -0.91 0.45
N PRO A 30 6.91 -2.16 0.56
CA PRO A 30 8.15 -2.46 1.25
C PRO A 30 9.37 -1.94 0.47
N ALA A 31 9.80 -0.71 0.75
CA ALA A 31 10.98 -0.09 0.15
C ALA A 31 12.25 -0.94 0.34
N ILE A 32 12.43 -1.44 1.56
CA ILE A 32 13.50 -2.37 1.96
C ILE A 32 12.93 -3.46 2.87
N ALA A 33 13.53 -4.65 2.84
CA ALA A 33 12.97 -5.82 3.51
C ALA A 33 13.29 -5.89 5.02
N GLU A 34 14.49 -5.50 5.44
CA GLU A 34 15.00 -5.76 6.78
C GLU A 34 14.09 -5.22 7.90
N PRO A 35 13.62 -3.96 7.88
CA PRO A 35 12.72 -3.45 8.93
C PRO A 35 11.37 -4.18 8.95
N VAL A 36 10.87 -4.60 7.78
CA VAL A 36 9.63 -5.38 7.66
C VAL A 36 9.80 -6.75 8.31
N LEU A 37 10.86 -7.46 7.95
CA LEU A 37 11.17 -8.80 8.50
C LEU A 37 11.36 -8.75 10.02
N ALA A 38 12.07 -7.74 10.52
CA ALA A 38 12.25 -7.53 11.95
C ALA A 38 10.91 -7.29 12.68
N LYS A 39 10.02 -6.46 12.08
CA LYS A 39 8.69 -6.20 12.67
C LYS A 39 7.80 -7.43 12.64
N VAL A 40 7.79 -8.19 11.55
CA VAL A 40 7.00 -9.43 11.44
C VAL A 40 7.49 -10.48 12.45
N GLU A 41 8.81 -10.59 12.65
CA GLU A 41 9.41 -11.47 13.67
C GLU A 41 9.05 -11.03 15.10
N GLU A 42 9.14 -9.72 15.41
CA GLU A 42 8.71 -9.13 16.69
C GLU A 42 7.25 -9.46 17.02
N LEU A 43 6.38 -9.44 15.99
CA LEU A 43 4.96 -9.76 16.13
C LEU A 43 4.70 -11.27 16.22
N GLY A 44 5.67 -12.11 15.87
CA GLY A 44 5.51 -13.56 15.75
C GLY A 44 4.50 -13.96 14.67
N ALA A 45 4.23 -13.08 13.71
CA ALA A 45 3.20 -13.25 12.71
C ALA A 45 3.71 -13.93 11.43
N ASN A 46 2.80 -14.54 10.66
CA ASN A 46 3.09 -15.05 9.32
C ASN A 46 2.76 -13.99 8.27
N LEU A 47 3.73 -13.57 7.46
CA LEU A 47 3.49 -12.60 6.39
C LEU A 47 2.86 -13.30 5.18
N VAL A 48 1.64 -12.89 4.83
CA VAL A 48 0.80 -13.53 3.79
C VAL A 48 0.61 -12.68 2.55
N ALA A 49 0.88 -11.36 2.61
CA ALA A 49 0.64 -10.48 1.48
C ALA A 49 1.61 -9.30 1.42
N ILE A 50 1.91 -8.86 0.19
CA ILE A 50 2.54 -7.58 -0.13
C ILE A 50 1.55 -6.80 -1.01
N PHE A 51 1.22 -5.58 -0.62
CA PHE A 51 0.36 -4.65 -1.35
C PHE A 51 1.21 -3.53 -1.93
N ASN A 52 1.48 -3.55 -3.23
CA ASN A 52 2.20 -2.48 -3.89
C ASN A 52 1.23 -1.49 -4.52
N THR A 53 1.44 -0.20 -4.28
CA THR A 53 0.66 0.87 -4.89
C THR A 53 1.12 1.18 -6.31
N HIS A 54 2.43 1.11 -6.56
CA HIS A 54 3.05 1.30 -7.86
C HIS A 54 4.48 0.71 -7.90
N HIS A 55 5.13 0.78 -9.05
CA HIS A 55 6.37 0.04 -9.35
C HIS A 55 7.68 0.71 -8.96
N HIS A 56 7.70 1.95 -8.43
CA HIS A 56 8.97 2.63 -8.12
C HIS A 56 9.82 1.83 -7.12
N GLY A 57 11.14 1.90 -7.28
CA GLY A 57 12.08 1.04 -6.55
C GLY A 57 12.00 1.18 -5.03
N ASP A 58 11.68 2.36 -4.55
CA ASP A 58 11.48 2.68 -3.13
C ASP A 58 10.09 2.26 -2.57
N HIS A 59 9.28 1.55 -3.37
CA HIS A 59 8.03 0.90 -2.97
C HIS A 59 8.07 -0.62 -3.14
N VAL A 60 8.93 -1.12 -4.03
CA VAL A 60 9.00 -2.55 -4.35
C VAL A 60 10.34 -3.20 -4.03
N GLY A 61 11.34 -2.43 -3.58
CA GLY A 61 12.71 -2.89 -3.40
C GLY A 61 12.86 -4.06 -2.41
N GLY A 62 11.97 -4.16 -1.43
CA GLY A 62 11.92 -5.25 -0.47
C GLY A 62 11.24 -6.53 -0.94
N ASN A 63 10.44 -6.48 -2.02
CA ASN A 63 9.60 -7.60 -2.46
C ASN A 63 10.37 -8.92 -2.57
N SER A 64 11.49 -8.92 -3.29
CA SER A 64 12.26 -10.15 -3.56
C SER A 64 12.81 -10.82 -2.29
N ALA A 65 13.30 -10.01 -1.35
CA ALA A 65 13.83 -10.53 -0.09
C ALA A 65 12.72 -11.06 0.83
N ILE A 66 11.56 -10.37 0.84
CA ILE A 66 10.38 -10.79 1.60
C ILE A 66 9.82 -12.10 1.04
N VAL A 67 9.61 -12.20 -0.28
CA VAL A 67 9.12 -13.43 -0.92
C VAL A 67 10.08 -14.60 -0.71
N LYS A 68 11.40 -14.37 -0.73
CA LYS A 68 12.39 -15.39 -0.40
C LYS A 68 12.21 -15.94 1.01
N LYS A 69 11.84 -15.10 1.99
CA LYS A 69 11.62 -15.49 3.40
C LYS A 69 10.24 -16.10 3.62
N PHE A 70 9.23 -15.58 2.92
CA PHE A 70 7.83 -15.99 2.99
C PHE A 70 7.32 -16.35 1.58
N PRO A 71 7.66 -17.55 1.05
CA PRO A 71 7.35 -17.92 -0.33
C PRO A 71 5.85 -18.05 -0.62
N GLU A 72 5.03 -18.20 0.40
CA GLU A 72 3.56 -18.25 0.28
C GLU A 72 2.92 -16.86 0.28
N ALA A 73 3.69 -15.79 0.52
CA ALA A 73 3.17 -14.42 0.48
C ALA A 73 2.80 -14.01 -0.95
N ILE A 74 1.57 -13.55 -1.10
CA ILE A 74 1.04 -13.12 -2.40
C ILE A 74 1.36 -11.65 -2.63
N VAL A 75 1.91 -11.32 -3.79
CA VAL A 75 2.21 -9.95 -4.21
C VAL A 75 1.08 -9.40 -5.08
N TYR A 76 0.45 -8.34 -4.59
CA TYR A 76 -0.62 -7.61 -5.26
C TYR A 76 -0.09 -6.30 -5.82
N GLY A 77 -0.60 -5.88 -6.97
CA GLY A 77 -0.29 -4.58 -7.56
C GLY A 77 -1.23 -4.26 -8.71
N GLY A 78 -1.17 -3.05 -9.24
CA GLY A 78 -1.99 -2.62 -10.36
C GLY A 78 -1.77 -3.49 -11.61
N GLU A 79 -2.85 -3.82 -12.34
CA GLU A 79 -2.74 -4.58 -13.59
C GLU A 79 -1.86 -3.87 -14.62
N LYS A 80 -1.93 -2.55 -14.67
CA LYS A 80 -1.13 -1.74 -15.60
C LYS A 80 0.36 -1.68 -15.24
N ASP A 81 0.75 -2.12 -14.03
CA ASP A 81 2.14 -2.30 -13.60
C ASP A 81 2.67 -3.74 -13.83
N ARG A 82 1.94 -4.54 -14.63
CA ARG A 82 2.39 -5.89 -15.02
C ARG A 82 3.83 -5.84 -15.53
N ASP A 83 4.64 -6.78 -15.06
CA ASP A 83 6.08 -6.92 -15.36
C ASP A 83 6.98 -5.80 -14.80
N ARG A 84 6.41 -4.81 -14.06
CA ARG A 84 7.15 -3.72 -13.41
C ARG A 84 7.30 -3.93 -11.89
N ILE A 85 6.37 -4.65 -11.26
CA ILE A 85 6.41 -4.99 -9.83
C ILE A 85 7.03 -6.38 -9.65
N PRO A 86 8.16 -6.52 -8.91
CA PRO A 86 8.80 -7.83 -8.70
C PRO A 86 7.87 -8.82 -8.00
N HIS A 87 7.78 -10.04 -8.55
CA HIS A 87 6.98 -11.16 -8.03
C HIS A 87 5.47 -10.92 -8.01
N GLN A 88 4.94 -9.95 -8.74
CA GLN A 88 3.51 -9.69 -8.80
C GLN A 88 2.73 -10.92 -9.31
N GLN A 89 1.74 -11.37 -8.52
CA GLN A 89 0.90 -12.54 -8.82
C GLN A 89 -0.56 -12.12 -9.07
N ILE A 90 -1.04 -11.10 -8.38
CA ILE A 90 -2.40 -10.59 -8.52
C ILE A 90 -2.36 -9.19 -9.14
N PHE A 91 -3.11 -9.05 -10.24
CA PHE A 91 -3.17 -7.87 -11.09
C PHE A 91 -4.52 -7.17 -10.87
N LEU A 92 -4.50 -6.07 -10.11
CA LEU A 92 -5.70 -5.40 -9.62
C LEU A 92 -6.15 -4.27 -10.55
N GLN A 93 -7.47 -4.15 -10.69
CA GLN A 93 -8.15 -3.07 -11.42
C GLN A 93 -8.96 -2.19 -10.44
N ALA A 94 -9.44 -1.03 -10.95
CA ALA A 94 -10.37 -0.19 -10.20
C ALA A 94 -11.63 -0.95 -9.79
N GLY A 95 -11.99 -0.85 -8.52
CA GLY A 95 -13.18 -1.50 -7.95
C GLY A 95 -12.96 -2.94 -7.47
N ASP A 96 -11.78 -3.53 -7.75
CA ASP A 96 -11.43 -4.82 -7.16
C ASP A 96 -11.37 -4.75 -5.64
N GLN A 97 -11.48 -5.92 -5.03
CA GLN A 97 -11.44 -6.06 -3.58
C GLN A 97 -10.34 -7.04 -3.16
N VAL A 98 -9.63 -6.69 -2.09
CA VAL A 98 -8.57 -7.52 -1.52
C VAL A 98 -8.85 -7.78 -0.05
N ASN A 99 -8.79 -9.03 0.37
CA ASN A 99 -9.02 -9.41 1.76
C ASN A 99 -7.71 -9.45 2.56
N PHE A 100 -7.75 -8.89 3.77
CA PHE A 100 -6.71 -9.09 4.78
C PHE A 100 -7.37 -9.29 6.16
N GLY A 101 -7.17 -10.46 6.74
CA GLY A 101 -7.85 -10.84 7.97
C GLY A 101 -9.37 -10.84 7.78
N ASP A 102 -10.07 -10.05 8.58
CA ASP A 102 -11.52 -9.84 8.51
C ASP A 102 -11.88 -8.52 7.80
N ARG A 103 -10.87 -7.80 7.29
CA ARG A 103 -11.05 -6.55 6.56
C ARG A 103 -10.94 -6.78 5.06
N GLN A 104 -11.69 -5.98 4.31
CA GLN A 104 -11.63 -5.97 2.85
C GLN A 104 -11.29 -4.57 2.37
N ALA A 105 -10.22 -4.47 1.58
CA ALA A 105 -9.85 -3.23 0.91
C ALA A 105 -10.53 -3.12 -0.44
N GLN A 106 -10.97 -1.91 -0.78
CA GLN A 106 -11.35 -1.51 -2.13
C GLN A 106 -10.12 -0.94 -2.84
N VAL A 107 -9.97 -1.27 -4.12
CA VAL A 107 -8.87 -0.77 -4.95
C VAL A 107 -9.34 0.44 -5.74
N PHE A 108 -8.63 1.57 -5.58
CA PHE A 108 -8.79 2.76 -6.41
C PHE A 108 -7.70 2.81 -7.48
N PHE A 109 -8.08 3.08 -8.71
CA PHE A 109 -7.12 3.43 -9.76
C PHE A 109 -6.91 4.94 -9.71
N VAL A 110 -5.68 5.37 -9.43
CA VAL A 110 -5.32 6.75 -9.11
C VAL A 110 -4.09 7.21 -9.91
N PRO A 111 -4.21 7.30 -11.24
CA PRO A 111 -3.11 7.74 -12.10
C PRO A 111 -2.73 9.19 -11.83
N GLY A 112 -1.48 9.54 -12.10
CA GLY A 112 -0.92 10.89 -11.94
C GLY A 112 0.57 10.82 -11.64
N HIS A 113 0.95 10.32 -10.48
CA HIS A 113 2.36 10.08 -10.14
C HIS A 113 2.98 9.05 -11.10
N THR A 114 2.37 7.88 -11.21
CA THR A 114 2.58 6.95 -12.35
C THR A 114 1.25 6.72 -13.06
N TYR A 115 1.30 6.19 -14.29
CA TYR A 115 0.08 5.91 -15.06
C TYR A 115 -0.68 4.68 -14.53
N ALA A 116 -0.02 3.83 -13.75
CA ALA A 116 -0.55 2.55 -13.26
C ALA A 116 -0.90 2.56 -11.76
N HIS A 117 -0.73 3.71 -11.09
CA HIS A 117 -0.85 3.83 -9.63
C HIS A 117 -2.23 3.41 -9.12
N ILE A 118 -2.25 2.62 -8.05
CA ILE A 118 -3.45 2.22 -7.32
C ILE A 118 -3.34 2.61 -5.84
N ALA A 119 -4.48 2.68 -5.16
CA ALA A 119 -4.54 2.86 -3.72
C ALA A 119 -5.45 1.80 -3.10
N TYR A 120 -5.19 1.46 -1.83
CA TYR A 120 -5.97 0.49 -1.07
C TYR A 120 -6.75 1.21 0.03
N TYR A 121 -8.06 1.10 0.00
CA TYR A 121 -8.94 1.67 1.02
C TYR A 121 -9.69 0.59 1.78
N PHE A 122 -9.43 0.46 3.08
CA PHE A 122 -10.21 -0.35 4.00
C PHE A 122 -11.31 0.50 4.60
N PRO A 123 -12.59 0.28 4.25
CA PRO A 123 -13.72 1.05 4.78
C PRO A 123 -13.82 0.96 6.31
N PRO A 124 -14.46 1.93 6.98
CA PRO A 124 -14.68 1.87 8.42
C PRO A 124 -15.55 0.66 8.82
N THR A 125 -15.33 0.18 10.02
CA THR A 125 -16.18 -0.80 10.71
C THR A 125 -16.71 -0.18 12.00
N GLU A 126 -17.55 -0.90 12.74
CA GLU A 126 -18.01 -0.44 14.07
C GLU A 126 -16.85 -0.21 15.04
N GLN A 127 -15.73 -0.96 14.90
CA GLN A 127 -14.60 -0.90 15.82
C GLN A 127 -13.42 -0.09 15.32
N GLN A 128 -13.32 0.18 14.00
CA GLN A 128 -12.15 0.83 13.40
C GLN A 128 -12.58 1.82 12.31
N GLY A 129 -11.88 2.94 12.23
CA GLY A 129 -12.05 3.93 11.17
C GLY A 129 -11.62 3.41 9.78
N GLY A 130 -11.87 4.22 8.76
CA GLY A 130 -11.37 3.97 7.41
C GLY A 130 -9.86 4.16 7.33
N GLU A 131 -9.18 3.36 6.50
CA GLU A 131 -7.73 3.39 6.31
C GLU A 131 -7.41 3.46 4.82
N LEU A 132 -6.79 4.53 4.37
CA LEU A 132 -6.39 4.73 2.98
C LEU A 132 -4.86 4.67 2.86
N PHE A 133 -4.36 3.68 2.13
CA PHE A 133 -2.95 3.60 1.71
C PHE A 133 -2.85 4.16 0.29
N CYS A 134 -2.39 5.40 0.17
CA CYS A 134 -2.46 6.17 -1.06
C CYS A 134 -1.13 6.23 -1.84
N GLY A 135 -0.08 5.57 -1.35
CA GLY A 135 1.25 5.65 -1.98
C GLY A 135 1.67 7.10 -2.19
N ASP A 136 2.02 7.41 -3.43
CA ASP A 136 2.50 8.73 -3.86
C ASP A 136 1.42 9.60 -4.54
N THR A 137 0.15 9.33 -4.25
CA THR A 137 -0.93 10.17 -4.78
C THR A 137 -1.17 11.39 -3.92
N LEU A 138 -1.32 11.23 -2.59
CA LEU A 138 -1.62 12.32 -1.64
C LEU A 138 -0.58 12.34 -0.53
N PHE A 139 -0.04 13.53 -0.25
CA PHE A 139 0.85 13.81 0.88
C PHE A 139 0.27 14.89 1.79
N ALA A 140 0.93 15.15 2.92
CA ALA A 140 0.55 16.27 3.81
C ALA A 140 0.77 17.60 3.08
N GLY A 141 -0.33 18.22 2.65
CA GLY A 141 -0.32 19.50 1.95
C GLY A 141 0.09 19.47 0.49
N GLY A 142 0.14 18.29 -0.14
CA GLY A 142 0.56 18.15 -1.55
C GLY A 142 0.17 16.83 -2.19
N CYS A 143 0.68 16.60 -3.38
CA CYS A 143 0.51 15.37 -4.13
C CYS A 143 1.84 14.91 -4.74
N GLY A 144 1.89 13.68 -5.23
CA GLY A 144 3.04 13.12 -5.90
C GLY A 144 3.44 13.89 -7.16
N ARG A 145 4.74 13.91 -7.45
CA ARG A 145 5.25 14.45 -8.71
C ARG A 145 4.68 13.66 -9.89
N LEU A 146 4.33 14.37 -10.96
CA LEU A 146 3.77 13.77 -12.18
C LEU A 146 4.91 13.26 -13.08
N PHE A 147 5.28 11.99 -12.94
CA PHE A 147 6.30 11.37 -13.81
C PHE A 147 5.70 10.83 -15.11
N GLU A 148 4.54 10.19 -15.02
CA GLU A 148 3.91 9.49 -16.15
C GLU A 148 2.50 10.00 -16.46
N GLY A 149 1.83 10.65 -15.51
CA GLY A 149 0.48 11.15 -15.66
C GLY A 149 0.40 12.65 -15.89
N THR A 150 -0.83 13.15 -15.92
CA THR A 150 -1.19 14.55 -16.17
C THR A 150 -1.80 15.22 -14.92
N PRO A 151 -1.80 16.57 -14.83
CA PRO A 151 -2.50 17.26 -13.74
C PRO A 151 -3.99 16.92 -13.65
N THR A 152 -4.65 16.72 -14.79
CA THR A 152 -6.06 16.32 -14.84
C THR A 152 -6.30 14.96 -14.23
N GLU A 153 -5.45 13.97 -14.53
CA GLU A 153 -5.53 12.63 -13.95
C GLU A 153 -5.29 12.69 -12.44
N MET A 154 -4.24 13.40 -11.98
CA MET A 154 -3.98 13.56 -10.55
C MET A 154 -5.15 14.23 -9.82
N LEU A 155 -5.76 15.27 -10.41
CA LEU A 155 -6.93 15.92 -9.82
C LEU A 155 -8.10 14.94 -9.67
N HIS A 156 -8.40 14.14 -10.70
CA HIS A 156 -9.43 13.09 -10.60
C HIS A 156 -9.10 12.05 -9.54
N SER A 157 -7.84 11.68 -9.41
CA SER A 157 -7.38 10.73 -8.38
C SER A 157 -7.59 11.28 -6.98
N LEU A 158 -7.24 12.53 -6.73
CA LEU A 158 -7.47 13.23 -5.46
C LEU A 158 -8.96 13.41 -5.16
N ASP A 159 -9.78 13.68 -6.19
CA ASP A 159 -11.24 13.84 -6.05
C ASP A 159 -11.91 12.52 -5.61
N GLN A 160 -11.39 11.37 -5.97
CA GLN A 160 -11.87 10.08 -5.42
C GLN A 160 -11.66 10.02 -3.90
N PHE A 161 -10.50 10.46 -3.41
CA PHE A 161 -10.19 10.45 -1.98
C PHE A 161 -11.03 11.46 -1.19
N ARG A 162 -11.37 12.61 -1.79
CA ARG A 162 -12.27 13.61 -1.17
C ARG A 162 -13.68 13.10 -0.88
N GLN A 163 -14.10 12.00 -1.50
CA GLN A 163 -15.41 11.40 -1.29
C GLN A 163 -15.42 10.39 -0.13
N LEU A 164 -14.23 10.08 0.42
CA LEU A 164 -14.13 9.19 1.57
C LEU A 164 -14.61 9.91 2.86
N PRO A 165 -15.07 9.16 3.87
CA PRO A 165 -15.47 9.75 5.16
C PRO A 165 -14.34 10.60 5.78
N ASP A 166 -14.68 11.75 6.36
CA ASP A 166 -13.71 12.70 6.95
C ASP A 166 -12.80 12.07 8.02
N ALA A 167 -13.29 11.04 8.72
CA ALA A 167 -12.53 10.31 9.72
C ALA A 167 -11.55 9.25 9.12
N THR A 168 -11.41 9.19 7.79
CA THR A 168 -10.46 8.28 7.13
C THR A 168 -9.04 8.69 7.45
N ARG A 169 -8.24 7.74 7.97
CA ARG A 169 -6.81 7.95 8.15
C ARG A 169 -6.08 7.72 6.83
N VAL A 170 -5.20 8.65 6.48
CA VAL A 170 -4.41 8.61 5.24
C VAL A 170 -2.98 8.20 5.58
N TRP A 171 -2.52 7.13 4.94
CA TRP A 171 -1.20 6.55 5.07
C TRP A 171 -0.42 6.81 3.78
N CYS A 172 0.20 7.98 3.68
CA CYS A 172 1.05 8.36 2.55
C CYS A 172 2.44 7.76 2.67
N ALA A 173 3.10 7.54 1.55
CA ALA A 173 4.35 6.78 1.51
C ALA A 173 5.60 7.62 1.87
N HIS A 174 5.49 8.94 1.92
CA HIS A 174 6.65 9.81 2.22
C HIS A 174 6.34 10.86 3.28
N GLU A 175 7.37 11.22 4.06
CA GLU A 175 7.36 12.32 5.02
C GLU A 175 7.83 13.61 4.34
N TYR A 176 6.89 14.37 3.80
CA TYR A 176 7.14 15.65 3.13
C TYR A 176 6.53 16.86 3.89
N THR A 177 6.14 16.67 5.17
CA THR A 177 5.65 17.75 6.03
C THR A 177 6.81 18.74 6.41
#